data_3a333b91dbde5ecfd4c2759654326d27
#
_entry.id   3a333b91dbde5ecfd4c2759654326d27
#
_cell.length_a   1.000
_cell.length_b   1.000
_cell.length_c   1.000
_cell.angle_alpha   90.00
_cell.angle_beta   90.00
_cell.angle_gamma   90.00
#
_symmetry.space_group_name_H-M   'P 1'
#
loop_
_entity.id
_entity.type
_entity.pdbx_description
1 polymer ?
#
loop_
_entity_poly.entity_id
_entity_poly.type
_entity_poly.pdbx_seq_one_letter_code
_entity_poly.pdbx_strand_id
1 'polypeptide(L)'
;MSKNKNYIFNDRTLMYEIRKRSKLSQIFKSAAVFALTLGMSVLYFWLYTSVLGLDLPKTVLLKKQNAEWCSKMEVMNRQLDGYEDALASLQMRDDDIYRSIFGMHEIPAEVRNAGFGGVNRYAHLDGVGQGGLLKNTAVRMDVLTKKSYVQSKSFDEVAQLSKRAG
;
A
#
# COMPACT_ATOMS: atom_id res chain seq x y z
N MET A 1 -16.38 -30.03 -51.65
CA MET A 1 -17.28 -29.80 -50.49
C MET A 1 -18.71 -29.73 -50.98
N SER A 2 -19.53 -30.78 -50.74
CA SER A 2 -20.92 -30.85 -51.19
C SER A 2 -21.77 -29.87 -50.35
N LYS A 3 -22.33 -28.84 -51.01
CA LYS A 3 -23.32 -27.95 -50.37
C LYS A 3 -24.62 -28.73 -50.28
N ASN A 4 -25.05 -29.16 -49.09
CA ASN A 4 -26.39 -29.69 -48.84
C ASN A 4 -27.43 -28.66 -49.25
N LYS A 5 -28.08 -28.90 -50.36
CA LYS A 5 -29.21 -28.09 -50.87
C LYS A 5 -30.48 -28.69 -50.29
N ASN A 6 -31.14 -27.94 -49.38
CA ASN A 6 -32.44 -28.34 -48.86
C ASN A 6 -33.52 -27.92 -49.85
N TYR A 7 -34.27 -28.88 -50.38
CA TYR A 7 -35.38 -28.68 -51.31
C TYR A 7 -36.69 -28.73 -50.52
N ILE A 8 -37.60 -27.82 -50.84
CA ILE A 8 -38.97 -27.81 -50.33
C ILE A 8 -39.89 -28.01 -51.53
N PHE A 9 -40.84 -28.93 -51.39
CA PHE A 9 -41.88 -29.13 -52.38
C PHE A 9 -42.89 -27.99 -52.31
N ASN A 10 -43.17 -27.34 -53.43
CA ASN A 10 -44.17 -26.27 -53.51
C ASN A 10 -45.45 -26.85 -54.13
N ASP A 11 -46.53 -26.98 -53.32
CA ASP A 11 -47.79 -27.58 -53.76
C ASP A 11 -48.52 -26.80 -54.86
N ARG A 12 -48.15 -25.54 -55.09
CA ARG A 12 -48.78 -24.70 -56.15
C ARG A 12 -48.08 -24.86 -57.50
N THR A 13 -46.81 -25.11 -57.50
CA THR A 13 -46.02 -25.24 -58.77
C THR A 13 -45.63 -26.67 -59.04
N LEU A 14 -45.98 -27.65 -58.15
CA LEU A 14 -45.62 -29.06 -58.21
C LEU A 14 -44.13 -29.32 -58.48
N MET A 15 -43.23 -28.36 -58.08
CA MET A 15 -41.79 -28.45 -58.32
C MET A 15 -41.04 -28.32 -56.98
N TYR A 16 -39.82 -28.90 -56.94
CA TYR A 16 -38.90 -28.75 -55.80
C TYR A 16 -38.14 -27.43 -55.96
N GLU A 17 -38.35 -26.50 -55.02
CA GLU A 17 -37.62 -25.22 -54.97
C GLU A 17 -36.53 -25.25 -53.91
N ILE A 18 -35.38 -24.60 -54.23
CA ILE A 18 -34.27 -24.48 -53.27
C ILE A 18 -34.60 -23.43 -52.22
N ARG A 19 -34.69 -23.83 -50.99
CA ARG A 19 -34.89 -22.91 -49.85
C ARG A 19 -33.66 -22.00 -49.68
N LYS A 20 -33.73 -20.78 -50.18
CA LYS A 20 -32.73 -19.75 -49.90
C LYS A 20 -32.83 -19.34 -48.44
N ARG A 21 -31.89 -19.76 -47.59
CA ARG A 21 -31.78 -19.21 -46.24
C ARG A 21 -31.49 -17.70 -46.32
N SER A 22 -32.34 -16.91 -45.66
CA SER A 22 -32.13 -15.45 -45.59
C SER A 22 -30.75 -15.17 -44.93
N LYS A 23 -29.96 -14.28 -45.57
CA LYS A 23 -28.65 -13.89 -45.02
C LYS A 23 -28.77 -13.29 -43.61
N LEU A 24 -29.85 -12.60 -43.35
CA LEU A 24 -30.21 -12.07 -42.02
C LEU A 24 -30.30 -13.15 -40.94
N SER A 25 -30.96 -14.33 -41.26
CA SER A 25 -31.07 -15.44 -40.31
C SER A 25 -29.70 -16.09 -40.03
N GLN A 26 -28.79 -16.08 -40.96
CA GLN A 26 -27.41 -16.57 -40.75
C GLN A 26 -26.60 -15.59 -39.87
N ILE A 27 -26.71 -14.28 -40.14
CA ILE A 27 -26.05 -13.24 -39.35
C ILE A 27 -26.58 -13.27 -37.89
N PHE A 28 -27.90 -13.40 -37.71
CA PHE A 28 -28.50 -13.47 -36.38
C PHE A 28 -28.04 -14.72 -35.60
N LYS A 29 -27.94 -15.87 -36.26
CA LYS A 29 -27.40 -17.08 -35.63
C LYS A 29 -25.95 -16.98 -35.25
N SER A 30 -25.11 -16.40 -36.13
CA SER A 30 -23.69 -16.19 -35.82
C SER A 30 -23.50 -15.18 -34.67
N ALA A 31 -24.29 -14.10 -34.65
CA ALA A 31 -24.29 -13.15 -33.55
C ALA A 31 -24.74 -13.78 -32.22
N ALA A 32 -25.78 -14.62 -32.25
CA ALA A 32 -26.24 -15.34 -31.06
C ALA A 32 -25.19 -16.32 -30.51
N VAL A 33 -24.49 -17.06 -31.39
CA VAL A 33 -23.39 -17.95 -30.99
C VAL A 33 -22.24 -17.13 -30.39
N PHE A 34 -21.90 -16.00 -31.01
CA PHE A 34 -20.84 -15.11 -30.51
C PHE A 34 -21.19 -14.53 -29.13
N ALA A 35 -22.43 -14.08 -28.92
CA ALA A 35 -22.90 -13.58 -27.65
C ALA A 35 -22.88 -14.68 -26.56
N LEU A 36 -23.25 -15.90 -26.91
CA LEU A 36 -23.23 -17.05 -26.00
C LEU A 36 -21.80 -17.44 -25.60
N THR A 37 -20.85 -17.44 -26.53
CA THR A 37 -19.43 -17.70 -26.21
C THR A 37 -18.84 -16.64 -25.33
N LEU A 38 -19.18 -15.35 -25.56
CA LEU A 38 -18.76 -14.25 -24.74
C LEU A 38 -19.32 -14.34 -23.32
N GLY A 39 -20.60 -14.66 -23.19
CA GLY A 39 -21.26 -14.90 -21.88
C GLY A 39 -20.61 -16.05 -21.11
N MET A 40 -20.31 -17.18 -21.78
CA MET A 40 -19.62 -18.32 -21.16
C MET A 40 -18.21 -17.96 -20.70
N SER A 41 -17.49 -17.14 -21.48
CA SER A 41 -16.14 -16.67 -21.11
C SER A 41 -16.16 -15.82 -19.85
N VAL A 42 -17.10 -14.89 -19.75
CA VAL A 42 -17.29 -14.04 -18.54
C VAL A 42 -17.67 -14.88 -17.33
N LEU A 43 -18.59 -15.84 -17.51
CA LEU A 43 -19.02 -16.74 -16.44
C LEU A 43 -17.87 -17.63 -15.97
N TYR A 44 -17.05 -18.14 -16.88
CA TYR A 44 -15.87 -18.93 -16.55
C TYR A 44 -14.84 -18.09 -15.77
N PHE A 45 -14.61 -16.86 -16.21
CA PHE A 45 -13.71 -15.94 -15.52
C PHE A 45 -14.20 -15.58 -14.11
N TRP A 46 -15.51 -15.34 -13.98
CA TRP A 46 -16.13 -15.07 -12.69
C TRP A 46 -16.02 -16.28 -11.75
N LEU A 47 -16.28 -17.50 -12.26
CA LEU A 47 -16.15 -18.73 -11.51
C LEU A 47 -14.69 -18.98 -11.07
N TYR A 48 -13.75 -18.72 -11.96
CA TYR A 48 -12.33 -18.85 -11.69
C TYR A 48 -11.85 -17.94 -10.55
N THR A 49 -12.27 -16.68 -10.58
CA THR A 49 -11.83 -15.69 -9.57
C THR A 49 -12.62 -15.79 -8.26
N SER A 50 -13.93 -16.06 -8.31
CA SER A 50 -14.83 -16.03 -7.15
C SER A 50 -14.92 -17.36 -6.41
N VAL A 51 -14.99 -18.47 -7.12
CA VAL A 51 -15.21 -19.81 -6.53
C VAL A 51 -13.89 -20.51 -6.22
N LEU A 52 -12.93 -20.47 -7.13
CA LEU A 52 -11.62 -21.09 -6.92
C LEU A 52 -10.66 -20.22 -6.08
N GLY A 53 -11.01 -18.95 -5.80
CA GLY A 53 -10.16 -18.06 -5.01
C GLY A 53 -8.75 -17.86 -5.57
N LEU A 54 -8.56 -18.17 -6.86
CA LEU A 54 -7.26 -18.05 -7.51
C LEU A 54 -7.00 -16.59 -7.85
N ASP A 55 -6.13 -15.97 -7.07
CA ASP A 55 -5.67 -14.62 -7.36
C ASP A 55 -4.97 -14.56 -8.72
N LEU A 56 -5.24 -13.51 -9.48
CA LEU A 56 -4.47 -13.24 -10.71
C LEU A 56 -2.97 -13.17 -10.38
N PRO A 57 -2.08 -13.66 -11.26
CA PRO A 57 -0.63 -13.63 -11.03
C PRO A 57 -0.10 -12.23 -10.64
N LYS A 58 -0.70 -11.17 -11.20
CA LYS A 58 -0.36 -9.78 -10.88
C LYS A 58 -0.76 -9.41 -9.43
N THR A 59 -1.92 -9.86 -8.96
CA THR A 59 -2.38 -9.57 -7.59
C THR A 59 -1.56 -10.33 -6.56
N VAL A 60 -1.15 -11.56 -6.85
CA VAL A 60 -0.23 -12.34 -6.00
C VAL A 60 1.12 -11.63 -5.86
N LEU A 61 1.68 -11.15 -6.97
CA LEU A 61 2.94 -10.40 -6.95
C LEU A 61 2.83 -9.12 -6.13
N LEU A 62 1.75 -8.35 -6.33
CA LEU A 62 1.50 -7.12 -5.57
C LEU A 62 1.30 -7.40 -4.07
N LYS A 63 0.57 -8.44 -3.70
CA LYS A 63 0.41 -8.86 -2.30
C LYS A 63 1.76 -9.22 -1.68
N LYS A 64 2.61 -9.96 -2.40
CA LYS A 64 3.96 -10.32 -1.95
C LYS A 64 4.84 -9.08 -1.75
N GLN A 65 4.84 -8.15 -2.72
CA GLN A 65 5.58 -6.89 -2.58
C GLN A 65 5.08 -6.05 -1.40
N ASN A 66 3.77 -5.93 -1.21
CA ASN A 66 3.21 -5.23 -0.06
C ASN A 66 3.62 -5.88 1.27
N ALA A 67 3.58 -7.20 1.37
CA ALA A 67 4.02 -7.92 2.57
C ALA A 67 5.52 -7.69 2.85
N GLU A 68 6.35 -7.67 1.82
CA GLU A 68 7.77 -7.36 1.94
C GLU A 68 8.02 -5.92 2.43
N TRP A 69 7.28 -4.94 1.89
CA TRP A 69 7.36 -3.56 2.36
C TRP A 69 6.93 -3.43 3.82
N CYS A 70 5.85 -4.10 4.23
CA CYS A 70 5.41 -4.10 5.62
C CYS A 70 6.48 -4.68 6.55
N SER A 71 7.10 -5.79 6.17
CA SER A 71 8.18 -6.39 6.95
C SER A 71 9.40 -5.46 7.08
N LYS A 72 9.79 -4.77 5.99
CA LYS A 72 10.87 -3.77 6.04
C LYS A 72 10.52 -2.60 6.98
N MET A 73 9.28 -2.11 6.93
CA MET A 73 8.83 -1.05 7.82
C MET A 73 8.79 -1.49 9.29
N GLU A 74 8.44 -2.73 9.56
CA GLU A 74 8.47 -3.29 10.90
C GLU A 74 9.90 -3.37 11.46
N VAL A 75 10.86 -3.79 10.63
CA VAL A 75 12.28 -3.77 11.01
C VAL A 75 12.75 -2.34 11.32
N MET A 76 12.37 -1.35 10.47
CA MET A 76 12.69 0.04 10.72
C MET A 76 12.09 0.56 12.03
N ASN A 77 10.84 0.19 12.35
CA ASN A 77 10.22 0.58 13.61
C ASN A 77 10.94 -0.01 14.82
N ARG A 78 11.39 -1.26 14.76
CA ARG A 78 12.23 -1.86 15.83
C ARG A 78 13.58 -1.15 15.98
N GLN A 79 14.17 -0.69 14.88
CA GLN A 79 15.39 0.12 14.96
C GLN A 79 15.13 1.47 15.62
N LEU A 80 13.98 2.10 15.33
CA LEU A 80 13.57 3.35 15.98
C LEU A 80 13.38 3.14 17.49
N ASP A 81 12.80 2.01 17.94
CA ASP A 81 12.72 1.67 19.37
C ASP A 81 14.11 1.70 20.03
N GLY A 82 15.08 1.04 19.40
CA GLY A 82 16.47 1.05 19.88
C GLY A 82 17.11 2.44 19.94
N TYR A 83 16.82 3.30 18.97
CA TYR A 83 17.32 4.69 18.99
C TYR A 83 16.62 5.53 20.05
N GLU A 84 15.33 5.33 20.29
CA GLU A 84 14.59 6.01 21.36
C GLU A 84 15.16 5.64 22.73
N ASP A 85 15.45 4.35 22.97
CA ASP A 85 16.06 3.85 24.21
C ASP A 85 17.48 4.40 24.39
N ALA A 86 18.29 4.41 23.34
CA ALA A 86 19.63 4.97 23.39
C ALA A 86 19.61 6.47 23.71
N LEU A 87 18.71 7.22 23.08
CA LEU A 87 18.54 8.64 23.36
C LEU A 87 18.05 8.91 24.78
N ALA A 88 17.11 8.10 25.27
CA ALA A 88 16.64 8.20 26.66
C ALA A 88 17.78 7.97 27.66
N SER A 89 18.65 7.00 27.38
CA SER A 89 19.83 6.76 28.22
C SER A 89 20.83 7.92 28.20
N LEU A 90 21.00 8.58 27.04
CA LEU A 90 21.83 9.78 26.91
C LEU A 90 21.24 10.97 27.66
N GLN A 91 19.92 11.14 27.61
CA GLN A 91 19.21 12.18 28.38
C GLN A 91 19.38 12.01 29.88
N MET A 92 19.24 10.77 30.36
CA MET A 92 19.43 10.45 31.78
C MET A 92 20.87 10.74 32.22
N ARG A 93 21.88 10.38 31.43
CA ARG A 93 23.29 10.70 31.73
C ARG A 93 23.57 12.20 31.70
N ASP A 94 22.92 12.95 30.83
CA ASP A 94 23.02 14.40 30.75
C ASP A 94 22.52 15.05 32.04
N ASP A 95 21.33 14.65 32.50
CA ASP A 95 20.71 15.22 33.70
C ASP A 95 21.45 14.76 34.99
N ASP A 96 21.71 13.48 35.14
CA ASP A 96 22.27 12.92 36.41
C ASP A 96 23.77 13.22 36.58
N ILE A 97 24.53 13.29 35.52
CA ILE A 97 25.98 13.40 35.58
C ILE A 97 26.45 14.78 35.14
N TYR A 98 26.23 15.13 33.87
CA TYR A 98 26.86 16.32 33.30
C TYR A 98 26.29 17.61 33.86
N ARG A 99 24.95 17.73 33.94
CA ARG A 99 24.29 18.91 34.48
C ARG A 99 24.49 19.03 35.98
N SER A 100 24.48 17.92 36.69
CA SER A 100 24.74 17.89 38.15
C SER A 100 26.16 18.36 38.46
N ILE A 101 27.20 17.93 37.73
CA ILE A 101 28.59 18.34 37.95
C ILE A 101 28.76 19.85 37.74
N PHE A 102 28.08 20.45 36.77
CA PHE A 102 28.19 21.89 36.47
C PHE A 102 27.15 22.77 37.15
N GLY A 103 26.34 22.19 38.04
CA GLY A 103 25.28 22.90 38.76
C GLY A 103 24.16 23.44 37.87
N MET A 104 23.95 22.81 36.72
CA MET A 104 22.91 23.18 35.75
C MET A 104 21.57 22.54 36.16
N HIS A 105 20.47 23.22 35.86
CA HIS A 105 19.15 22.64 35.99
C HIS A 105 18.88 21.60 34.90
N GLU A 106 18.09 20.58 35.24
CA GLU A 106 17.57 19.61 34.27
C GLU A 106 16.75 20.31 33.17
N ILE A 107 16.79 19.77 31.96
CA ILE A 107 15.97 20.28 30.84
C ILE A 107 14.53 19.85 31.11
N PRO A 108 13.55 20.78 31.17
CA PRO A 108 12.15 20.44 31.39
C PRO A 108 11.62 19.45 30.35
N ALA A 109 10.79 18.51 30.83
CA ALA A 109 10.23 17.47 29.96
C ALA A 109 9.41 18.07 28.81
N GLU A 110 8.78 19.24 29.01
CA GLU A 110 8.05 19.95 27.96
C GLU A 110 8.97 20.38 26.81
N VAL A 111 10.19 20.78 27.11
CA VAL A 111 11.19 21.16 26.08
C VAL A 111 11.70 19.93 25.34
N ARG A 112 11.99 18.84 26.06
CA ARG A 112 12.45 17.58 25.47
C ARG A 112 11.38 16.93 24.58
N ASN A 113 10.11 16.98 25.03
CA ASN A 113 8.98 16.34 24.36
C ASN A 113 8.13 17.29 23.53
N ALA A 114 8.54 18.56 23.37
CA ALA A 114 7.80 19.53 22.57
C ALA A 114 7.57 19.00 21.15
N GLY A 115 6.31 18.69 20.79
CA GLY A 115 5.91 18.17 19.50
C GLY A 115 6.04 19.22 18.38
N PHE A 116 5.93 18.80 17.15
CA PHE A 116 5.76 19.70 16.02
C PHE A 116 4.30 20.17 16.01
N GLY A 117 4.00 21.32 16.63
CA GLY A 117 2.62 21.81 16.81
C GLY A 117 1.69 21.56 15.61
N GLY A 118 0.54 20.98 15.90
CA GLY A 118 -0.76 21.00 15.21
C GLY A 118 -0.93 20.75 13.72
N VAL A 119 0.11 20.72 12.88
CA VAL A 119 -0.03 20.51 11.45
C VAL A 119 0.14 19.05 11.08
N ASN A 120 -0.89 18.45 10.48
CA ASN A 120 -0.81 17.08 9.95
C ASN A 120 0.04 17.06 8.65
N ARG A 121 1.38 17.02 8.82
CA ARG A 121 2.33 16.97 7.69
C ARG A 121 2.14 15.75 6.79
N TYR A 122 1.57 14.69 7.33
CA TYR A 122 1.47 13.37 6.69
C TYR A 122 0.04 13.05 6.27
N ALA A 123 -0.83 14.07 6.09
CA ALA A 123 -2.20 13.90 5.62
C ALA A 123 -2.29 13.17 4.27
N HIS A 124 -1.29 13.36 3.40
CA HIS A 124 -1.22 12.69 2.09
C HIS A 124 -1.04 11.17 2.20
N LEU A 125 -0.66 10.64 3.37
CA LEU A 125 -0.52 9.19 3.60
C LEU A 125 -1.82 8.55 4.11
N ASP A 126 -2.82 9.32 4.51
CA ASP A 126 -4.07 8.81 5.10
C ASP A 126 -4.91 7.98 4.13
N GLY A 127 -4.72 8.12 2.81
CA GLY A 127 -5.41 7.35 1.76
C GLY A 127 -4.66 6.12 1.22
N VAL A 128 -3.46 5.85 1.71
CA VAL A 128 -2.64 4.72 1.24
C VAL A 128 -2.92 3.47 2.07
N GLY A 129 -3.03 2.28 1.45
CA GLY A 129 -3.44 1.04 2.14
C GLY A 129 -2.61 0.64 3.37
N GLN A 130 -1.38 1.13 3.51
CA GLN A 130 -0.50 0.98 4.66
C GLN A 130 -0.11 2.35 5.27
N GLY A 131 -0.88 3.39 4.97
CA GLY A 131 -0.58 4.77 5.34
C GLY A 131 -0.43 4.98 6.85
N GLY A 132 -1.19 4.25 7.65
CA GLY A 132 -1.10 4.32 9.11
C GLY A 132 0.26 3.92 9.66
N LEU A 133 0.86 2.84 9.16
CA LEU A 133 2.19 2.37 9.57
C LEU A 133 3.26 3.37 9.13
N LEU A 134 3.22 3.81 7.88
CA LEU A 134 4.18 4.76 7.31
C LEU A 134 4.10 6.12 8.03
N LYS A 135 2.89 6.61 8.30
CA LYS A 135 2.64 7.85 9.04
C LYS A 135 3.19 7.77 10.46
N ASN A 136 2.94 6.67 11.16
CA ASN A 136 3.46 6.47 12.51
C ASN A 136 4.99 6.48 12.52
N THR A 137 5.64 5.76 11.62
CA THR A 137 7.11 5.74 11.48
C THR A 137 7.66 7.13 11.21
N ALA A 138 7.04 7.90 10.30
CA ALA A 138 7.47 9.24 9.96
C ALA A 138 7.33 10.22 11.14
N VAL A 139 6.21 10.16 11.87
CA VAL A 139 5.99 10.98 13.07
C VAL A 139 7.02 10.66 14.16
N ARG A 140 7.32 9.37 14.40
CA ARG A 140 8.32 8.94 15.37
C ARG A 140 9.72 9.43 14.97
N MET A 141 10.07 9.36 13.68
CA MET A 141 11.33 9.90 13.17
C MET A 141 11.48 11.40 13.42
N ASP A 142 10.41 12.16 13.17
CA ASP A 142 10.40 13.60 13.43
C ASP A 142 10.62 13.91 14.93
N VAL A 143 9.92 13.19 15.81
CA VAL A 143 10.07 13.33 17.26
C VAL A 143 11.47 12.98 17.72
N LEU A 144 12.04 11.88 17.22
CA LEU A 144 13.39 11.45 17.55
C LEU A 144 14.43 12.47 17.07
N THR A 145 14.28 13.01 15.86
CA THR A 145 15.16 14.06 15.32
C THR A 145 15.16 15.29 16.21
N LYS A 146 13.99 15.71 16.68
CA LYS A 146 13.87 16.85 17.59
C LYS A 146 14.51 16.60 18.94
N LYS A 147 14.23 15.45 19.55
CA LYS A 147 14.85 15.05 20.82
C LYS A 147 16.39 15.01 20.70
N SER A 148 16.91 14.48 19.59
CA SER A 148 18.35 14.46 19.30
C SER A 148 18.93 15.85 19.16
N TYR A 149 18.21 16.79 18.52
CA TYR A 149 18.63 18.18 18.42
C TYR A 149 18.71 18.87 19.80
N VAL A 150 17.69 18.69 20.65
CA VAL A 150 17.70 19.22 22.02
C VAL A 150 18.87 18.65 22.80
N GLN A 151 19.13 17.35 22.69
CA GLN A 151 20.25 16.70 23.37
C GLN A 151 21.61 17.20 22.87
N SER A 152 21.76 17.42 21.56
CA SER A 152 22.98 18.02 21.01
C SER A 152 23.24 19.41 21.55
N LYS A 153 22.18 20.24 21.69
CA LYS A 153 22.31 21.57 22.29
C LYS A 153 22.69 21.52 23.77
N SER A 154 22.12 20.55 24.53
CA SER A 154 22.55 20.34 25.91
C SER A 154 24.04 20.02 26.00
N PHE A 155 24.55 19.14 25.17
CA PHE A 155 25.98 18.82 25.17
C PHE A 155 26.86 19.99 24.76
N ASP A 156 26.40 20.86 23.84
CA ASP A 156 27.12 22.10 23.50
C ASP A 156 27.27 23.02 24.72
N GLU A 157 26.21 23.16 25.55
CA GLU A 157 26.22 23.94 26.79
C GLU A 157 27.20 23.35 27.81
N VAL A 158 27.12 22.03 28.04
CA VAL A 158 28.04 21.32 28.96
C VAL A 158 29.49 21.47 28.50
N ALA A 159 29.74 21.32 27.19
CA ALA A 159 31.08 21.48 26.62
C ALA A 159 31.64 22.91 26.80
N GLN A 160 30.81 23.93 26.67
CA GLN A 160 31.21 25.33 26.93
C GLN A 160 31.59 25.59 28.38
N LEU A 161 30.79 25.04 29.32
CA LEU A 161 31.05 25.15 30.75
C LEU A 161 32.34 24.41 31.14
N SER A 162 32.54 23.21 30.62
CA SER A 162 33.75 22.42 30.83
C SER A 162 35.03 23.20 30.40
N LYS A 163 34.95 23.90 29.28
CA LYS A 163 36.09 24.75 28.80
C LYS A 163 36.36 26.00 29.66
N ARG A 164 35.34 26.49 30.41
CA ARG A 164 35.48 27.64 31.28
C ARG A 164 35.96 27.25 32.69
N ALA A 165 35.71 25.99 33.07
CA ALA A 165 36.07 25.48 34.39
C ALA A 165 37.49 24.88 34.45
N GLY A 166 38.15 24.61 33.34
CA GLY A 166 39.53 24.18 33.23
C GLY A 166 40.43 25.34 32.77
#